data_f3c259bb8ee15dfdbb2f62c7c6672a4c
#
_entry.id   f3c259bb8ee15dfdbb2f62c7c6672a4c
#
_cell.length_a   1.000
_cell.length_b   1.000
_cell.length_c   1.000
_cell.angle_alpha   90.00
_cell.angle_beta   90.00
_cell.angle_gamma   90.00
#
_symmetry.space_group_name_H-M   'P 1'
#
loop_
_entity.id
_entity.type
_entity.pdbx_description
1 polymer ?
#
loop_
_entity_poly.entity_id
_entity_poly.type
_entity_poly.pdbx_seq_one_letter_code
_entity_poly.pdbx_strand_id
1 'polypeptide(L)'
;MNIRKDRPLTDRPIVRPGSPWSFPQCIVETLPTGLTVVRVPMPGQRIVTMEIGLQAPLDAEPAGFEGLAGLVVRTADESTGPHPGATFAEAMESIGASYDGSAGLAGSHVGVDVPVTRFDAAAQLFVELLTATSLTEEDVARQIDVARASLAQTSQHGSALAGIAAARALWPVGSRSSLPTIGTLPSVENLS
;
A
#
# COMPACT_ATOMS: atom_id res chain seq x y z
N MET A 1 36.54 -16.14 -13.66
CA MET A 1 36.03 -14.81 -13.25
C MET A 1 37.15 -14.13 -12.48
N ASN A 2 37.91 -13.24 -13.16
CA ASN A 2 39.09 -12.58 -12.60
C ASN A 2 38.63 -11.39 -11.74
N ILE A 3 38.62 -11.52 -10.44
CA ILE A 3 38.41 -10.41 -9.52
C ILE A 3 39.67 -9.53 -9.61
N ARG A 4 39.53 -8.31 -10.14
CA ARG A 4 40.61 -7.31 -10.19
C ARG A 4 41.13 -7.04 -8.77
N LYS A 5 42.27 -7.61 -8.42
CA LYS A 5 42.97 -7.43 -7.14
C LYS A 5 43.72 -6.08 -6.99
N ASP A 6 43.72 -5.24 -8.03
CA ASP A 6 44.62 -4.08 -8.11
C ASP A 6 43.88 -2.72 -8.11
N ARG A 7 42.66 -2.65 -7.58
CA ARG A 7 42.06 -1.34 -7.33
C ARG A 7 42.50 -0.88 -5.94
N PRO A 8 43.28 0.21 -5.82
CA PRO A 8 43.63 0.74 -4.52
C PRO A 8 42.33 1.02 -3.74
N LEU A 9 42.28 0.54 -2.51
CA LEU A 9 41.15 0.86 -1.62
C LEU A 9 41.11 2.37 -1.47
N THR A 10 39.98 2.98 -1.80
CA THR A 10 39.76 4.40 -1.52
C THR A 10 39.82 4.61 0.00
N ASP A 11 40.39 5.74 0.41
CA ASP A 11 40.41 6.12 1.82
C ASP A 11 39.00 6.03 2.43
N ARG A 12 38.99 5.60 3.70
CA ARG A 12 37.70 5.49 4.42
C ARG A 12 37.01 6.84 4.46
N PRO A 13 35.72 6.92 4.09
CA PRO A 13 34.97 8.17 4.17
C PRO A 13 35.03 8.76 5.57
N ILE A 14 35.25 10.07 5.69
CA ILE A 14 35.22 10.78 6.97
C ILE A 14 33.78 10.78 7.46
N VAL A 15 33.53 10.07 8.56
CA VAL A 15 32.24 10.09 9.25
C VAL A 15 32.14 11.39 10.03
N ARG A 16 31.21 12.24 9.64
CA ARG A 16 30.89 13.47 10.36
C ARG A 16 29.75 13.21 11.34
N PRO A 17 29.68 13.90 12.49
CA PRO A 17 28.49 13.90 13.33
C PRO A 17 27.26 14.26 12.48
N GLY A 18 26.14 13.59 12.72
CA GLY A 18 24.87 13.94 12.06
C GLY A 18 24.47 15.37 12.38
N SER A 19 23.92 16.08 11.40
CA SER A 19 23.28 17.37 11.66
C SER A 19 22.06 17.18 12.55
N PRO A 20 21.72 18.13 13.43
CA PRO A 20 20.46 18.11 14.16
C PRO A 20 19.30 17.92 13.17
N TRP A 21 18.42 16.97 13.46
CA TRP A 21 17.25 16.72 12.63
C TRP A 21 16.00 17.17 13.36
N SER A 22 15.08 17.78 12.65
CA SER A 22 13.75 18.15 13.13
C SER A 22 12.69 17.63 12.17
N PHE A 23 11.52 17.27 12.70
CA PHE A 23 10.39 16.89 11.87
C PHE A 23 10.00 18.05 10.95
N PRO A 24 9.69 17.79 9.66
CA PRO A 24 9.14 18.82 8.78
C PRO A 24 7.84 19.38 9.36
N GLN A 25 7.61 20.66 9.15
CA GLN A 25 6.34 21.27 9.57
C GLN A 25 5.21 20.82 8.64
N CYS A 26 4.14 20.29 9.26
CA CYS A 26 2.91 19.96 8.55
C CYS A 26 2.01 21.19 8.43
N ILE A 27 1.46 21.43 7.26
CA ILE A 27 0.44 22.43 6.98
C ILE A 27 -0.89 21.70 6.87
N VAL A 28 -1.82 21.96 7.77
CA VAL A 28 -3.13 21.30 7.80
C VAL A 28 -4.20 22.29 7.38
N GLU A 29 -5.03 21.90 6.41
CA GLU A 29 -6.11 22.72 5.87
C GLU A 29 -7.36 21.85 5.69
N THR A 30 -8.51 22.35 6.09
CA THR A 30 -9.80 21.69 5.80
C THR A 30 -10.50 22.45 4.69
N LEU A 31 -10.76 21.77 3.58
CA LEU A 31 -11.45 22.34 2.43
C LEU A 31 -12.95 22.51 2.72
N PRO A 32 -13.66 23.37 1.96
CA PRO A 32 -15.11 23.55 2.11
C PRO A 32 -15.93 22.27 1.94
N THR A 33 -15.36 21.25 1.26
CA THR A 33 -15.95 19.92 1.08
C THR A 33 -15.87 19.05 2.33
N GLY A 34 -15.14 19.48 3.39
CA GLY A 34 -14.85 18.71 4.59
C GLY A 34 -13.58 17.84 4.48
N LEU A 35 -12.93 17.80 3.32
CA LEU A 35 -11.67 17.07 3.16
C LEU A 35 -10.54 17.81 3.92
N THR A 36 -9.86 17.09 4.80
CA THR A 36 -8.64 17.60 5.45
C THR A 36 -7.42 17.25 4.63
N VAL A 37 -6.68 18.26 4.23
CA VAL A 37 -5.43 18.13 3.46
C VAL A 37 -4.25 18.42 4.39
N VAL A 38 -3.30 17.49 4.45
CA VAL A 38 -2.05 17.65 5.18
C VAL A 38 -0.92 17.75 4.16
N ARG A 39 -0.23 18.88 4.15
CA ARG A 39 0.94 19.09 3.29
C ARG A 39 2.21 19.12 4.12
N VAL A 40 3.20 18.34 3.68
CA VAL A 40 4.52 18.28 4.31
C VAL A 40 5.57 18.73 3.28
N PRO A 41 5.93 20.02 3.22
CA PRO A 41 6.93 20.50 2.28
C PRO A 41 8.31 19.92 2.61
N MET A 42 8.91 19.24 1.63
CA MET A 42 10.25 18.63 1.72
C MET A 42 11.17 19.24 0.65
N PRO A 43 11.76 20.43 0.88
CA PRO A 43 12.62 21.08 -0.12
C PRO A 43 13.77 20.19 -0.55
N GLY A 44 13.98 20.10 -1.86
CA GLY A 44 15.04 19.25 -2.45
C GLY A 44 14.62 17.83 -2.78
N GLN A 45 13.46 17.38 -2.37
CA GLN A 45 12.89 16.10 -2.82
C GLN A 45 12.42 16.20 -4.27
N ARG A 46 12.62 15.11 -5.02
CA ARG A 46 12.21 15.01 -6.43
C ARG A 46 11.03 14.08 -6.64
N ILE A 47 10.58 13.43 -5.60
CA ILE A 47 9.40 12.57 -5.56
C ILE A 47 8.35 13.26 -4.69
N VAL A 48 7.11 13.20 -5.13
CA VAL A 48 5.93 13.61 -4.38
C VAL A 48 5.11 12.37 -4.09
N THR A 49 4.73 12.21 -2.83
CA THR A 49 3.74 11.22 -2.41
C THR A 49 2.39 11.91 -2.24
N MET A 50 1.36 11.37 -2.87
CA MET A 50 -0.04 11.68 -2.59
C MET A 50 -0.66 10.48 -1.91
N GLU A 51 -1.32 10.69 -0.79
CA GLU A 51 -1.97 9.61 -0.04
C GLU A 51 -3.34 10.06 0.46
N ILE A 52 -4.32 9.16 0.43
CA ILE A 52 -5.62 9.36 1.05
C ILE A 52 -5.87 8.28 2.11
N GLY A 53 -6.22 8.72 3.32
CA GLY A 53 -6.72 7.85 4.38
C GLY A 53 -8.23 7.68 4.26
N LEU A 54 -8.67 6.43 4.26
CA LEU A 54 -10.08 6.03 4.16
C LEU A 54 -10.55 5.49 5.51
N GLN A 55 -11.73 5.89 5.96
CA GLN A 55 -12.37 5.33 7.16
C GLN A 55 -12.99 3.95 6.84
N ALA A 56 -12.14 3.05 6.41
CA ALA A 56 -12.47 1.66 6.08
C ALA A 56 -11.53 0.73 6.87
N PRO A 57 -11.71 0.63 8.22
CA PRO A 57 -10.88 -0.22 9.04
C PRO A 57 -11.24 -1.69 8.83
N LEU A 58 -10.30 -2.59 9.11
CA LEU A 58 -10.53 -4.03 9.04
C LEU A 58 -11.70 -4.48 9.94
N ASP A 59 -11.98 -3.77 11.04
CA ASP A 59 -13.10 -4.07 11.95
C ASP A 59 -14.48 -3.84 11.30
N ALA A 60 -14.54 -3.12 10.17
CA ALA A 60 -15.78 -2.94 9.41
C ALA A 60 -16.04 -4.09 8.42
N GLU A 61 -15.10 -5.01 8.24
CA GLU A 61 -15.31 -6.19 7.38
C GLU A 61 -16.41 -7.08 7.98
N PRO A 62 -17.35 -7.60 7.16
CA PRO A 62 -18.32 -8.57 7.63
C PRO A 62 -17.64 -9.84 8.14
N ALA A 63 -18.17 -10.45 9.19
CA ALA A 63 -17.66 -11.70 9.72
C ALA A 63 -17.67 -12.79 8.64
N GLY A 64 -16.56 -13.49 8.49
CA GLY A 64 -16.35 -14.50 7.45
C GLY A 64 -15.85 -13.93 6.10
N PHE A 65 -15.66 -12.62 6.01
CA PHE A 65 -15.10 -11.94 4.83
C PHE A 65 -13.82 -11.16 5.18
N GLU A 66 -13.11 -11.62 6.20
CA GLU A 66 -11.84 -11.00 6.61
C GLU A 66 -10.83 -11.07 5.45
N GLY A 67 -10.23 -9.94 5.13
CA GLY A 67 -9.36 -9.73 3.97
C GLY A 67 -10.02 -8.93 2.84
N LEU A 68 -11.34 -8.65 2.93
CA LEU A 68 -12.08 -7.88 1.92
C LEU A 68 -11.47 -6.49 1.68
N ALA A 69 -11.21 -5.73 2.74
CA ALA A 69 -10.64 -4.38 2.61
C ALA A 69 -9.27 -4.43 1.91
N GLY A 70 -8.43 -5.39 2.29
CA GLY A 70 -7.15 -5.61 1.64
C GLY A 70 -7.27 -6.06 0.18
N LEU A 71 -8.29 -6.85 -0.16
CA LEU A 71 -8.58 -7.24 -1.53
C LEU A 71 -8.97 -6.03 -2.36
N VAL A 72 -9.92 -5.21 -1.90
CA VAL A 72 -10.37 -3.98 -2.59
C VAL A 72 -9.20 -3.06 -2.86
N VAL A 73 -8.36 -2.79 -1.85
CA VAL A 73 -7.19 -1.93 -2.02
C VAL A 73 -6.21 -2.51 -3.05
N ARG A 74 -5.94 -3.81 -3.04
CA ARG A 74 -5.03 -4.45 -4.02
C ARG A 74 -5.59 -4.55 -5.44
N THR A 75 -6.90 -4.46 -5.60
CA THR A 75 -7.54 -4.50 -6.92
C THR A 75 -7.77 -3.10 -7.49
N ALA A 76 -7.62 -2.06 -6.66
CA ALA A 76 -7.99 -0.70 -7.04
C ALA A 76 -7.20 -0.14 -8.24
N ASP A 77 -5.94 -0.54 -8.40
CA ASP A 77 -5.03 -0.10 -9.48
C ASP A 77 -5.03 -1.00 -10.71
N GLU A 78 -5.85 -2.06 -10.72
CA GLU A 78 -5.90 -3.00 -11.85
C GLU A 78 -6.65 -2.43 -13.06
N SER A 79 -7.70 -1.64 -12.84
CA SER A 79 -8.54 -1.10 -13.90
C SER A 79 -9.36 0.09 -13.43
N THR A 80 -9.57 1.04 -14.33
CA THR A 80 -10.51 2.15 -14.16
C THR A 80 -11.45 2.23 -15.36
N GLY A 81 -12.56 2.95 -15.23
CA GLY A 81 -13.49 3.14 -16.34
C GLY A 81 -12.82 3.74 -17.59
N PRO A 82 -12.04 4.85 -17.49
CA PRO A 82 -11.30 5.42 -18.60
C PRO A 82 -10.11 4.58 -19.09
N HIS A 83 -9.47 3.83 -18.20
CA HIS A 83 -8.31 2.98 -18.51
C HIS A 83 -8.59 1.53 -18.10
N PRO A 84 -9.31 0.76 -18.94
CA PRO A 84 -9.68 -0.62 -18.61
C PRO A 84 -8.47 -1.57 -18.66
N GLY A 85 -8.44 -2.53 -17.73
CA GLY A 85 -7.39 -3.55 -17.65
C GLY A 85 -6.00 -2.96 -17.48
N ALA A 86 -5.00 -3.54 -18.12
CA ALA A 86 -3.59 -3.14 -17.99
C ALA A 86 -3.29 -1.70 -18.41
N THR A 87 -4.21 -1.01 -19.10
CA THR A 87 -3.95 0.35 -19.59
C THR A 87 -3.82 1.39 -18.48
N PHE A 88 -4.42 1.15 -17.31
CA PHE A 88 -4.22 2.01 -16.14
C PHE A 88 -2.80 1.88 -15.58
N ALA A 89 -2.32 0.66 -15.40
CA ALA A 89 -0.93 0.41 -14.97
C ALA A 89 0.08 0.98 -15.99
N GLU A 90 -0.15 0.79 -17.29
CA GLU A 90 0.69 1.37 -18.35
C GLU A 90 0.72 2.91 -18.29
N ALA A 91 -0.42 3.55 -18.02
CA ALA A 91 -0.50 5.00 -17.86
C ALA A 91 0.33 5.47 -16.65
N MET A 92 0.22 4.80 -15.50
CA MET A 92 0.99 5.08 -14.30
C MET A 92 2.50 4.89 -14.55
N GLU A 93 2.91 3.77 -15.13
CA GLU A 93 4.30 3.45 -15.42
C GLU A 93 4.92 4.45 -16.42
N SER A 94 4.15 4.90 -17.42
CA SER A 94 4.63 5.86 -18.44
C SER A 94 5.09 7.20 -17.86
N ILE A 95 4.55 7.58 -16.70
CA ILE A 95 4.92 8.81 -15.97
C ILE A 95 5.85 8.54 -14.81
N GLY A 96 6.25 7.28 -14.58
CA GLY A 96 7.09 6.86 -13.47
C GLY A 96 6.37 6.95 -12.12
N ALA A 97 5.06 6.80 -12.10
CA ALA A 97 4.27 6.71 -10.88
C ALA A 97 4.19 5.27 -10.39
N SER A 98 4.14 5.09 -9.07
CA SER A 98 3.88 3.81 -8.44
C SER A 98 2.72 3.92 -7.46
N TYR A 99 1.85 2.94 -7.50
CA TYR A 99 0.74 2.80 -6.55
C TYR A 99 1.22 2.10 -5.28
N ASP A 100 0.69 2.52 -4.14
CA ASP A 100 0.78 1.82 -2.86
C ASP A 100 -0.57 1.88 -2.14
N GLY A 101 -0.90 0.83 -1.43
CA GLY A 101 -2.12 0.80 -0.65
C GLY A 101 -2.13 -0.32 0.37
N SER A 102 -2.75 -0.05 1.50
CA SER A 102 -2.93 -1.07 2.53
C SER A 102 -4.23 -0.87 3.31
N ALA A 103 -4.70 -1.95 3.93
CA ALA A 103 -5.81 -1.96 4.85
C ALA A 103 -5.31 -2.32 6.26
N GLY A 104 -5.76 -1.57 7.26
CA GLY A 104 -5.35 -1.73 8.65
C GLY A 104 -6.50 -1.58 9.63
N LEU A 105 -6.23 -1.85 10.91
CA LEU A 105 -7.24 -1.72 11.99
C LEU A 105 -7.72 -0.28 12.21
N ALA A 106 -6.88 0.72 11.90
CA ALA A 106 -7.23 2.12 12.05
C ALA A 106 -7.92 2.73 10.83
N GLY A 107 -7.91 2.04 9.69
CA GLY A 107 -8.39 2.51 8.40
C GLY A 107 -7.57 1.92 7.27
N SER A 108 -7.96 2.23 6.06
CA SER A 108 -7.22 1.89 4.84
C SER A 108 -6.60 3.13 4.24
N HIS A 109 -5.55 2.98 3.46
CA HIS A 109 -4.98 4.07 2.69
C HIS A 109 -4.62 3.60 1.28
N VAL A 110 -4.63 4.53 0.37
CA VAL A 110 -4.12 4.39 -0.99
C VAL A 110 -3.26 5.60 -1.32
N GLY A 111 -2.16 5.38 -2.01
CA GLY A 111 -1.20 6.42 -2.34
C GLY A 111 -0.53 6.22 -3.68
N VAL A 112 0.08 7.29 -4.16
CA VAL A 112 0.87 7.32 -5.39
C VAL A 112 2.14 8.11 -5.17
N ASP A 113 3.27 7.50 -5.48
CA ASP A 113 4.57 8.16 -5.57
C ASP A 113 4.87 8.53 -7.02
N VAL A 114 5.34 9.75 -7.27
CA VAL A 114 5.61 10.22 -8.62
C VAL A 114 6.74 11.25 -8.66
N PRO A 115 7.55 11.33 -9.74
CA PRO A 115 8.46 12.45 -9.93
C PRO A 115 7.71 13.80 -9.94
N VAL A 116 8.23 14.80 -9.23
CA VAL A 116 7.61 16.13 -9.12
C VAL A 116 7.26 16.76 -10.46
N THR A 117 8.03 16.47 -11.51
CA THR A 117 7.81 16.95 -12.88
C THR A 117 6.59 16.32 -13.57
N ARG A 118 6.00 15.28 -12.98
CA ARG A 118 4.84 14.54 -13.49
C ARG A 118 3.63 14.60 -12.54
N PHE A 119 3.72 15.46 -11.53
CA PHE A 119 2.70 15.59 -10.49
C PHE A 119 1.28 15.77 -11.05
N ASP A 120 1.08 16.70 -11.99
CA ASP A 120 -0.26 17.01 -12.52
C ASP A 120 -0.90 15.79 -13.21
N ALA A 121 -0.11 15.05 -14.00
CA ALA A 121 -0.58 13.83 -14.66
C ALA A 121 -0.91 12.74 -13.65
N ALA A 122 -0.05 12.56 -12.64
CA ALA A 122 -0.30 11.58 -11.58
C ALA A 122 -1.52 11.95 -10.72
N ALA A 123 -1.71 13.24 -10.43
CA ALA A 123 -2.89 13.69 -9.70
C ALA A 123 -4.20 13.38 -10.45
N GLN A 124 -4.22 13.51 -11.76
CA GLN A 124 -5.36 13.13 -12.58
C GLN A 124 -5.65 11.62 -12.51
N LEU A 125 -4.62 10.78 -12.66
CA LEU A 125 -4.76 9.32 -12.54
C LEU A 125 -5.13 8.91 -11.12
N PHE A 126 -4.62 9.60 -10.09
CA PHE A 126 -4.98 9.34 -8.71
C PHE A 126 -6.45 9.67 -8.42
N VAL A 127 -6.95 10.79 -8.93
CA VAL A 127 -8.39 11.12 -8.84
C VAL A 127 -9.23 10.09 -9.60
N GLU A 128 -8.80 9.67 -10.77
CA GLU A 128 -9.46 8.62 -11.55
C GLU A 128 -9.53 7.30 -10.78
N LEU A 129 -8.41 6.87 -10.18
CA LEU A 129 -8.37 5.70 -9.32
C LEU A 129 -9.38 5.80 -8.17
N LEU A 130 -9.52 6.96 -7.54
CA LEU A 130 -10.44 7.14 -6.40
C LEU A 130 -11.91 7.22 -6.79
N THR A 131 -12.21 7.63 -8.03
CA THR A 131 -13.59 7.95 -8.45
C THR A 131 -14.14 7.05 -9.54
N ALA A 132 -13.29 6.31 -10.23
CA ALA A 132 -13.65 5.52 -11.41
C ALA A 132 -13.02 4.13 -11.43
N THR A 133 -12.53 3.63 -10.27
CA THR A 133 -12.05 2.23 -10.15
C THR A 133 -13.11 1.26 -10.71
N SER A 134 -12.66 0.31 -11.51
CA SER A 134 -13.49 -0.75 -12.08
C SER A 134 -13.00 -2.10 -11.56
N LEU A 135 -13.77 -2.71 -10.67
CA LEU A 135 -13.47 -4.04 -10.14
C LEU A 135 -14.10 -5.09 -11.05
N THR A 136 -13.33 -5.64 -11.98
CA THR A 136 -13.82 -6.72 -12.84
C THR A 136 -13.76 -8.06 -12.10
N GLU A 137 -14.64 -9.00 -12.46
CA GLU A 137 -14.61 -10.36 -11.90
C GLU A 137 -13.24 -11.04 -12.10
N GLU A 138 -12.60 -10.79 -13.27
CA GLU A 138 -11.29 -11.34 -13.58
C GLU A 138 -10.18 -10.78 -12.67
N ASP A 139 -10.17 -9.46 -12.42
CA ASP A 139 -9.21 -8.81 -11.54
C ASP A 139 -9.37 -9.29 -10.10
N VAL A 140 -10.61 -9.37 -9.63
CA VAL A 140 -10.93 -9.88 -8.29
C VAL A 140 -10.49 -11.34 -8.15
N ALA A 141 -10.80 -12.20 -9.12
CA ALA A 141 -10.39 -13.61 -9.08
C ALA A 141 -8.87 -13.76 -9.05
N ARG A 142 -8.14 -12.97 -9.86
CA ARG A 142 -6.67 -12.97 -9.85
C ARG A 142 -6.12 -12.58 -8.48
N GLN A 143 -6.66 -11.55 -7.85
CA GLN A 143 -6.21 -11.08 -6.53
C GLN A 143 -6.58 -12.07 -5.41
N ILE A 144 -7.68 -12.80 -5.54
CA ILE A 144 -8.02 -13.90 -4.64
C ILE A 144 -6.98 -15.03 -4.75
N ASP A 145 -6.57 -15.39 -5.95
CA ASP A 145 -5.52 -16.42 -6.15
C ASP A 145 -4.17 -15.97 -5.57
N VAL A 146 -3.83 -14.69 -5.70
CA VAL A 146 -2.64 -14.10 -5.04
C VAL A 146 -2.77 -14.20 -3.51
N ALA A 147 -3.94 -13.92 -2.95
CA ALA A 147 -4.19 -14.03 -1.52
C ALA A 147 -4.06 -15.49 -1.03
N ARG A 148 -4.61 -16.47 -1.78
CA ARG A 148 -4.47 -17.91 -1.50
C ARG A 148 -3.00 -18.34 -1.49
N ALA A 149 -2.24 -17.92 -2.50
CA ALA A 149 -0.81 -18.22 -2.61
C ALA A 149 -0.02 -17.63 -1.44
N SER A 150 -0.33 -16.39 -1.04
CA SER A 150 0.29 -15.71 0.10
C SER A 150 -0.01 -16.41 1.43
N LEU A 151 -1.24 -16.86 1.64
CA LEU A 151 -1.61 -17.65 2.81
C LEU A 151 -0.89 -19.00 2.85
N ALA A 152 -0.78 -19.69 1.71
CA ALA A 152 -0.04 -20.94 1.60
C ALA A 152 1.45 -20.74 1.92
N GLN A 153 2.05 -19.65 1.43
CA GLN A 153 3.44 -19.28 1.76
C GLN A 153 3.59 -18.97 3.25
N THR A 154 2.67 -18.19 3.83
CA THR A 154 2.68 -17.84 5.26
C THR A 154 2.68 -19.10 6.14
N SER A 155 1.95 -20.12 5.74
CA SER A 155 1.88 -21.40 6.48
C SER A 155 3.21 -22.16 6.53
N GLN A 156 4.17 -21.83 5.67
CA GLN A 156 5.50 -22.43 5.63
C GLN A 156 6.55 -21.64 6.41
N HIS A 157 6.20 -20.45 6.91
CA HIS A 157 7.11 -19.57 7.64
C HIS A 157 6.81 -19.58 9.14
N GLY A 158 7.70 -20.22 9.93
CA GLY A 158 7.55 -20.36 11.38
C GLY A 158 7.41 -19.02 12.12
N SER A 159 8.11 -17.97 11.69
CA SER A 159 7.98 -16.63 12.28
C SER A 159 6.60 -16.01 12.05
N ALA A 160 6.03 -16.17 10.87
CA ALA A 160 4.69 -15.71 10.55
C ALA A 160 3.63 -16.45 11.37
N LEU A 161 3.75 -17.78 11.47
CA LEU A 161 2.87 -18.60 12.31
C LEU A 161 2.97 -18.22 13.79
N ALA A 162 4.17 -17.93 14.29
CA ALA A 162 4.35 -17.46 15.67
C ALA A 162 3.66 -16.11 15.90
N GLY A 163 3.73 -15.19 14.93
CA GLY A 163 3.02 -13.91 14.99
C GLY A 163 1.50 -14.09 15.03
N ILE A 164 0.95 -14.96 14.18
CA ILE A 164 -0.50 -15.29 14.19
C ILE A 164 -0.91 -15.93 15.52
N ALA A 165 -0.11 -16.87 16.04
CA ALA A 165 -0.40 -17.50 17.34
C ALA A 165 -0.35 -16.49 18.48
N ALA A 166 0.61 -15.56 18.48
CA ALA A 166 0.69 -14.49 19.45
C ALA A 166 -0.52 -13.55 19.38
N ALA A 167 -0.95 -13.15 18.20
CA ALA A 167 -2.14 -12.31 18.02
C ALA A 167 -3.39 -13.02 18.59
N ARG A 168 -3.58 -14.31 18.31
CA ARG A 168 -4.68 -15.11 18.83
C ARG A 168 -4.65 -15.28 20.37
N ALA A 169 -3.46 -15.25 20.97
CA ALA A 169 -3.31 -15.35 22.41
C ALA A 169 -3.53 -14.01 23.13
N LEU A 170 -3.23 -12.89 22.45
CA LEU A 170 -3.32 -11.54 23.03
C LEU A 170 -4.70 -10.90 22.86
N TRP A 171 -5.41 -11.21 21.79
CA TRP A 171 -6.69 -10.57 21.45
C TRP A 171 -7.87 -11.51 21.70
N PRO A 172 -9.06 -10.98 22.04
CA PRO A 172 -10.26 -11.79 22.22
C PRO A 172 -10.56 -12.65 21.00
N VAL A 173 -11.01 -13.86 21.24
CA VAL A 173 -11.46 -14.77 20.17
C VAL A 173 -12.59 -14.11 19.37
N GLY A 174 -12.46 -14.14 18.06
CA GLY A 174 -13.41 -13.51 17.13
C GLY A 174 -13.20 -12.01 16.89
N SER A 175 -12.25 -11.36 17.60
CA SER A 175 -11.87 -9.99 17.25
C SER A 175 -11.06 -9.97 15.95
N ARG A 176 -11.23 -8.93 15.13
CA ARG A 176 -10.47 -8.77 13.89
C ARG A 176 -8.95 -8.71 14.12
N SER A 177 -8.53 -8.16 15.27
CA SER A 177 -7.11 -8.11 15.68
C SER A 177 -6.50 -9.48 15.95
N SER A 178 -7.30 -10.51 16.18
CA SER A 178 -6.82 -11.90 16.38
C SER A 178 -6.55 -12.64 15.05
N LEU A 179 -6.90 -12.04 13.91
CA LEU A 179 -6.81 -12.64 12.58
C LEU A 179 -5.77 -11.91 11.72
N PRO A 180 -5.16 -12.60 10.73
CA PRO A 180 -4.28 -11.96 9.76
C PRO A 180 -4.99 -10.85 8.97
N THR A 181 -4.27 -9.81 8.59
CA THR A 181 -4.83 -8.70 7.78
C THR A 181 -5.36 -9.17 6.43
N ILE A 182 -4.69 -10.15 5.82
CA ILE A 182 -5.10 -10.76 4.56
C ILE A 182 -6.31 -11.69 4.69
N GLY A 183 -6.76 -11.97 5.92
CA GLY A 183 -7.82 -12.93 6.21
C GLY A 183 -7.28 -14.34 6.47
N THR A 184 -8.19 -15.31 6.43
CA THR A 184 -7.95 -16.74 6.56
C THR A 184 -8.32 -17.45 5.26
N LEU A 185 -7.91 -18.69 5.05
CA LEU A 185 -8.30 -19.43 3.85
C LEU A 185 -9.84 -19.51 3.70
N PRO A 186 -10.63 -19.86 4.75
CA PRO A 186 -12.08 -19.85 4.62
C PRO A 186 -12.68 -18.47 4.29
N SER A 187 -12.16 -17.39 4.88
CA SER A 187 -12.70 -16.05 4.57
C SER A 187 -12.35 -15.60 3.16
N VAL A 188 -11.15 -15.93 2.66
CA VAL A 188 -10.76 -15.62 1.28
C VAL A 188 -11.58 -16.44 0.25
N GLU A 189 -11.94 -17.67 0.59
CA GLU A 189 -12.85 -18.48 -0.25
C GLU A 189 -14.26 -17.90 -0.35
N ASN A 190 -14.73 -17.18 0.68
CA ASN A 190 -16.03 -16.50 0.65
C ASN A 190 -16.02 -15.21 -0.19
N LEU A 191 -14.84 -14.72 -0.60
CA LEU A 191 -14.71 -13.53 -1.44
C LEU A 191 -14.85 -13.84 -2.94
N SER A 192 -14.92 -15.14 -3.32
CA SER A 192 -15.01 -15.61 -4.70
C SER A 192 -16.43 -15.59 -5.25
#